data_dce467e6fa0ca119f96ca3b98c156d0b
#
_entry.id   dce467e6fa0ca119f96ca3b98c156d0b
#
_cell.length_a   1.000
_cell.length_b   1.000
_cell.length_c   1.000
_cell.angle_alpha   90.00
_cell.angle_beta   90.00
_cell.angle_gamma   90.00
#
_symmetry.space_group_name_H-M   'P 1'
#
loop_
_entity.id
_entity.type
_entity.pdbx_description
1 polymer ?
#
loop_
_entity_poly.entity_id
_entity_poly.type
_entity_poly.pdbx_seq_one_letter_code
_entity_poly.pdbx_strand_id
1 'polypeptide(L)'
;MKDIYDLKGKLLDYIKEGHINKDTLISNLFDYLNEAELEDFVIMYNYMTEDELSESLSEFTDSEHQIIRDTIDKFYPEYRRRPIGRFLDDVQMNTLSDDCYVDLDDARNEHMVSDSDIEKMITIDEYYVGANENVGIVSMLNPKDGKIYRYADF
;
A
#
# COMPACT_ATOMS: atom_id res chain seq x y z
N MET A 1 38.17 3.85 12.74
CA MET A 1 36.84 3.94 12.10
C MET A 1 35.79 4.23 13.16
N LYS A 2 35.02 5.28 12.99
CA LYS A 2 33.96 5.60 13.95
C LYS A 2 32.80 4.63 13.79
N ASP A 3 32.40 4.05 14.91
CA ASP A 3 31.23 3.21 14.95
C ASP A 3 29.97 4.07 14.75
N ILE A 4 28.99 3.55 14.05
CA ILE A 4 27.68 4.22 13.85
C ILE A 4 26.98 4.49 15.19
N TYR A 5 27.27 3.70 16.21
CA TYR A 5 26.73 3.88 17.55
C TYR A 5 27.29 5.13 18.24
N ASP A 6 28.56 5.48 17.97
CA ASP A 6 29.14 6.71 18.47
C ASP A 6 28.43 7.95 17.95
N LEU A 7 28.04 7.94 16.68
CA LEU A 7 27.30 9.05 16.08
C LEU A 7 25.94 9.25 16.72
N LYS A 8 25.20 8.15 16.95
CA LYS A 8 23.91 8.22 17.65
C LYS A 8 24.06 8.77 19.06
N GLY A 9 25.05 8.30 19.80
CA GLY A 9 25.34 8.77 21.15
C GLY A 9 25.66 10.25 21.18
N LYS A 10 26.48 10.72 20.25
CA LYS A 10 26.83 12.15 20.14
C LYS A 10 25.63 13.02 19.82
N LEU A 11 24.78 12.57 18.91
CA LEU A 11 23.54 13.29 18.57
C LEU A 11 22.62 13.42 19.79
N LEU A 12 22.42 12.33 20.52
CA LEU A 12 21.59 12.32 21.73
C LEU A 12 22.17 13.28 22.80
N ASP A 13 23.48 13.27 23.00
CA ASP A 13 24.14 14.17 23.94
C ASP A 13 23.96 15.63 23.53
N TYR A 14 24.14 15.95 22.26
CA TYR A 14 23.94 17.30 21.75
C TYR A 14 22.50 17.79 21.92
N ILE A 15 21.52 16.89 21.76
CA ILE A 15 20.12 17.20 22.00
C ILE A 15 19.88 17.52 23.48
N LYS A 16 20.43 16.69 24.38
CA LYS A 16 20.31 16.87 25.84
C LYS A 16 20.97 18.16 26.32
N GLU A 17 22.10 18.51 25.72
CA GLU A 17 22.86 19.72 26.05
C GLU A 17 22.29 20.99 25.40
N GLY A 18 21.29 20.87 24.57
CA GLY A 18 20.64 22.01 23.90
C GLY A 18 21.38 22.54 22.69
N HIS A 19 22.41 21.85 22.19
CA HIS A 19 23.14 22.24 20.98
C HIS A 19 22.34 21.96 19.70
N ILE A 20 21.42 20.99 19.75
CA ILE A 20 20.56 20.64 18.65
C ILE A 20 19.11 20.74 19.12
N ASN A 21 18.31 21.49 18.38
CA ASN A 21 16.88 21.59 18.66
C ASN A 21 16.18 20.32 18.13
N LYS A 22 15.44 19.64 19.01
CA LYS A 22 14.73 18.40 18.65
C LYS A 22 13.76 18.61 17.50
N ASP A 23 12.98 19.67 17.53
CA ASP A 23 11.93 19.92 16.53
C ASP A 23 12.54 20.15 15.15
N THR A 24 13.65 20.89 15.10
CA THR A 24 14.40 21.10 13.87
C THR A 24 14.99 19.80 13.33
N LEU A 25 15.57 18.98 14.21
CA LEU A 25 16.13 17.69 13.83
C LEU A 25 15.06 16.77 13.26
N ILE A 26 13.91 16.70 13.91
CA ILE A 26 12.79 15.88 13.46
C ILE A 26 12.28 16.35 12.09
N SER A 27 12.11 17.66 11.92
CA SER A 27 11.69 18.23 10.64
C SER A 27 12.66 17.90 9.52
N ASN A 28 13.96 17.99 9.78
CA ASN A 28 14.99 17.66 8.80
C ASN A 28 14.99 16.17 8.44
N LEU A 29 14.75 15.30 9.42
CA LEU A 29 14.63 13.86 9.17
C LEU A 29 13.43 13.56 8.28
N PHE A 30 12.30 14.22 8.53
CA PHE A 30 11.10 14.03 7.70
C PHE A 30 11.33 14.52 6.26
N ASP A 31 12.08 15.61 6.08
CA ASP A 31 12.44 16.08 4.76
C ASP A 31 13.39 15.12 4.02
N TYR A 32 14.22 14.41 4.78
CA TYR A 32 15.17 13.44 4.24
C TYR A 32 14.48 12.12 3.84
N LEU A 33 13.52 11.66 4.64
CA LEU A 33 12.78 10.44 4.38
C LEU A 33 11.69 10.68 3.32
N ASN A 34 11.50 9.74 2.40
CA ASN A 34 10.35 9.80 1.52
C ASN A 34 9.09 9.34 2.28
N GLU A 35 7.94 9.59 1.70
CA GLU A 35 6.65 9.29 2.33
C GLU A 35 6.49 7.80 2.67
N ALA A 36 6.93 6.91 1.77
CA ALA A 36 6.86 5.48 1.99
C ALA A 36 7.73 5.02 3.17
N GLU A 37 8.94 5.58 3.29
CA GLU A 37 9.84 5.28 4.42
C GLU A 37 9.25 5.78 5.73
N LEU A 38 8.62 6.95 5.72
CA LEU A 38 7.99 7.52 6.90
C LEU A 38 6.79 6.68 7.35
N GLU A 39 5.97 6.22 6.42
CA GLU A 39 4.84 5.32 6.72
C GLU A 39 5.33 4.01 7.34
N ASP A 40 6.34 3.39 6.76
CA ASP A 40 6.94 2.18 7.31
C ASP A 40 7.45 2.40 8.75
N PHE A 41 8.06 3.55 8.99
CA PHE A 41 8.60 3.92 10.30
C PHE A 41 7.49 4.03 11.35
N VAL A 42 6.41 4.75 11.04
CA VAL A 42 5.34 4.99 12.03
C VAL A 42 4.58 3.70 12.37
N ILE A 43 4.46 2.78 11.43
CA ILE A 43 3.84 1.48 11.67
C ILE A 43 4.78 0.56 12.46
N MET A 44 6.04 0.50 12.06
CA MET A 44 7.04 -0.35 12.73
C MET A 44 7.15 -0.05 14.23
N TYR A 45 7.09 1.23 14.59
CA TYR A 45 7.21 1.66 15.98
C TYR A 45 5.85 1.93 16.66
N ASN A 46 4.75 1.55 16.00
CA ASN A 46 3.40 1.66 16.55
C ASN A 46 2.97 3.08 16.92
N TYR A 47 3.49 4.09 16.23
CA TYR A 47 3.06 5.48 16.43
C TYR A 47 1.68 5.74 15.85
N MET A 48 1.36 5.05 14.75
CA MET A 48 0.06 5.15 14.09
C MET A 48 -0.37 3.77 13.64
N THR A 49 -1.68 3.57 13.56
CA THR A 49 -2.25 2.36 12.97
C THR A 49 -2.35 2.52 11.45
N GLU A 50 -2.50 1.41 10.75
CA GLU A 50 -2.75 1.43 9.30
C GLU A 50 -4.02 2.22 8.99
N ASP A 51 -5.05 2.13 9.84
CA ASP A 51 -6.30 2.85 9.65
C ASP A 51 -6.11 4.36 9.73
N GLU A 52 -5.27 4.84 10.64
CA GLU A 52 -4.96 6.27 10.77
C GLU A 52 -4.19 6.81 9.55
N LEU A 53 -3.28 5.99 8.99
CA LEU A 53 -2.56 6.34 7.77
C LEU A 53 -3.43 6.26 6.53
N SER A 54 -4.44 5.44 6.57
CA SER A 54 -5.30 5.09 5.44
C SER A 54 -6.62 5.88 5.43
N GLU A 55 -6.65 7.09 6.00
CA GLU A 55 -7.85 7.94 5.96
C GLU A 55 -8.36 8.13 4.53
N SER A 56 -7.47 8.13 3.55
CA SER A 56 -7.84 8.17 2.13
C SER A 56 -8.48 6.88 1.63
N LEU A 57 -8.40 5.79 2.40
CA LEU A 57 -9.02 4.50 2.10
C LEU A 57 -10.31 4.30 2.89
N SER A 58 -10.90 5.36 3.42
CA SER A 58 -12.16 5.33 4.17
C SER A 58 -13.35 4.83 3.36
N GLU A 59 -13.19 4.70 2.05
CA GLU A 59 -14.20 4.11 1.15
C GLU A 59 -14.38 2.61 1.30
N PHE A 60 -13.45 1.94 1.99
CA PHE A 60 -13.58 0.51 2.29
C PHE A 60 -14.28 0.33 3.64
N THR A 61 -15.16 -0.69 3.70
CA THR A 61 -15.73 -1.11 4.98
C THR A 61 -14.64 -1.78 5.83
N ASP A 62 -14.83 -1.89 7.14
CA ASP A 62 -13.90 -2.57 8.03
C ASP A 62 -13.68 -4.01 7.59
N SER A 63 -14.75 -4.69 7.15
CA SER A 63 -14.70 -6.06 6.64
C SER A 63 -13.86 -6.15 5.37
N GLU A 64 -14.06 -5.26 4.42
CA GLU A 64 -13.30 -5.21 3.17
C GLU A 64 -11.81 -4.93 3.45
N HIS A 65 -11.53 -3.99 4.35
CA HIS A 65 -10.19 -3.64 4.76
C HIS A 65 -9.45 -4.85 5.33
N GLN A 66 -10.13 -5.62 6.19
CA GLN A 66 -9.56 -6.83 6.79
C GLN A 66 -9.29 -7.91 5.74
N ILE A 67 -10.21 -8.10 4.78
CA ILE A 67 -10.03 -9.06 3.69
C ILE A 67 -8.84 -8.68 2.81
N ILE A 68 -8.71 -7.39 2.48
CA ILE A 68 -7.56 -6.88 1.72
C ILE A 68 -6.26 -7.15 2.49
N ARG A 69 -6.23 -6.86 3.79
CA ARG A 69 -5.05 -7.07 4.63
C ARG A 69 -4.65 -8.54 4.67
N ASP A 70 -5.61 -9.42 4.91
CA ASP A 70 -5.37 -10.87 4.98
C ASP A 70 -4.87 -11.42 3.65
N THR A 71 -5.42 -10.94 2.54
CA THR A 71 -5.02 -11.35 1.19
C THR A 71 -3.58 -10.91 0.89
N ILE A 72 -3.24 -9.68 1.21
CA ILE A 72 -1.87 -9.15 1.02
C ILE A 72 -0.89 -9.97 1.86
N ASP A 73 -1.19 -10.22 3.12
CA ASP A 73 -0.30 -10.96 4.01
C ASP A 73 -0.07 -12.40 3.52
N LYS A 74 -1.08 -12.99 2.88
CA LYS A 74 -1.01 -14.36 2.38
C LYS A 74 -0.24 -14.47 1.05
N PHE A 75 -0.51 -13.59 0.10
CA PHE A 75 -0.01 -13.70 -1.27
C PHE A 75 1.13 -12.75 -1.60
N TYR A 76 1.31 -11.68 -0.82
CA TYR A 76 2.32 -10.65 -1.03
C TYR A 76 3.12 -10.41 0.25
N PRO A 77 3.94 -11.38 0.68
CA PRO A 77 4.65 -11.28 1.96
C PRO A 77 5.60 -10.09 2.07
N GLU A 78 6.08 -9.54 0.95
CA GLU A 78 6.89 -8.33 0.92
C GLU A 78 6.15 -7.07 1.38
N TYR A 79 4.81 -7.12 1.40
CA TYR A 79 3.97 -6.02 1.88
C TYR A 79 3.47 -6.22 3.32
N ARG A 80 3.90 -7.29 3.98
CA ARG A 80 3.57 -7.50 5.39
C ARG A 80 4.12 -6.36 6.23
N ARG A 81 3.33 -5.91 7.21
CA ARG A 81 3.66 -4.81 8.12
C ARG A 81 3.80 -3.47 7.42
N ARG A 82 3.30 -3.36 6.19
CA ARG A 82 3.27 -2.10 5.44
C ARG A 82 1.83 -1.64 5.27
N PRO A 83 1.61 -0.33 5.13
CA PRO A 83 0.25 0.19 4.88
C PRO A 83 -0.34 -0.43 3.62
N ILE A 84 -1.64 -0.69 3.64
CA ILE A 84 -2.38 -1.18 2.47
C ILE A 84 -2.24 -0.21 1.30
N GLY A 85 -2.22 1.10 1.56
CA GLY A 85 -2.06 2.13 0.54
C GLY A 85 -0.85 1.92 -0.35
N ARG A 86 0.25 1.41 0.18
CA ARG A 86 1.45 1.11 -0.59
C ARG A 86 1.20 0.03 -1.64
N PHE A 87 0.49 -1.03 -1.25
CA PHE A 87 0.10 -2.09 -2.19
C PHE A 87 -0.84 -1.55 -3.27
N LEU A 88 -1.83 -0.75 -2.88
CA LEU A 88 -2.79 -0.16 -3.81
C LEU A 88 -2.11 0.79 -4.80
N ASP A 89 -1.15 1.59 -4.35
CA ASP A 89 -0.36 2.45 -5.22
C ASP A 89 0.44 1.63 -6.24
N ASP A 90 1.07 0.54 -5.81
CA ASP A 90 1.82 -0.33 -6.70
C ASP A 90 0.92 -1.03 -7.72
N VAL A 91 -0.30 -1.38 -7.33
CA VAL A 91 -1.31 -1.91 -8.26
C VAL A 91 -1.64 -0.86 -9.33
N GLN A 92 -1.91 0.37 -8.93
CA GLN A 92 -2.25 1.47 -9.83
C GLN A 92 -1.10 1.77 -10.80
N MET A 93 0.13 1.73 -10.32
CA MET A 93 1.33 2.01 -11.10
C MET A 93 1.81 0.83 -11.95
N ASN A 94 1.15 -0.33 -11.87
CA ASN A 94 1.52 -1.56 -12.58
C ASN A 94 2.93 -2.05 -12.24
N THR A 95 3.37 -1.87 -11.01
CA THR A 95 4.71 -2.25 -10.56
C THR A 95 4.79 -3.67 -9.98
N LEU A 96 3.64 -4.33 -9.81
CA LEU A 96 3.62 -5.74 -9.43
C LEU A 96 4.04 -6.62 -10.62
N SER A 97 4.39 -7.87 -10.33
CA SER A 97 4.68 -8.87 -11.39
C SER A 97 3.49 -9.02 -12.35
N ASP A 98 3.77 -9.20 -13.63
CA ASP A 98 2.74 -9.40 -14.67
C ASP A 98 1.81 -10.57 -14.35
N ASP A 99 2.31 -11.59 -13.65
CA ASP A 99 1.51 -12.75 -13.23
C ASP A 99 0.41 -12.39 -12.23
N CYS A 100 0.50 -11.25 -11.58
CA CYS A 100 -0.50 -10.79 -10.63
C CYS A 100 -1.75 -10.22 -11.30
N TYR A 101 -1.64 -9.81 -12.56
CA TYR A 101 -2.74 -9.16 -13.28
C TYR A 101 -3.40 -10.14 -14.24
N VAL A 102 -4.73 -10.19 -14.19
CA VAL A 102 -5.55 -11.07 -15.03
C VAL A 102 -6.64 -10.25 -15.71
N ASP A 103 -6.84 -10.46 -17.00
CA ASP A 103 -8.00 -9.90 -17.69
C ASP A 103 -9.26 -10.68 -17.27
N LEU A 104 -10.24 -9.97 -16.73
CA LEU A 104 -11.45 -10.61 -16.20
C LEU A 104 -12.26 -11.32 -17.29
N ASP A 105 -12.39 -10.70 -18.48
CA ASP A 105 -13.14 -11.28 -19.57
C ASP A 105 -12.50 -12.59 -20.05
N ASP A 106 -11.18 -12.60 -20.18
CA ASP A 106 -10.45 -13.82 -20.53
C ASP A 106 -10.61 -14.90 -19.46
N ALA A 107 -10.51 -14.54 -18.18
CA ALA A 107 -10.69 -15.48 -17.08
C ALA A 107 -12.08 -16.11 -17.06
N ARG A 108 -13.12 -15.31 -17.36
CA ARG A 108 -14.49 -15.82 -17.45
C ARG A 108 -14.68 -16.74 -18.66
N ASN A 109 -14.12 -16.37 -19.80
CA ASN A 109 -14.20 -17.17 -21.02
C ASN A 109 -13.50 -18.52 -20.88
N GLU A 110 -12.42 -18.56 -20.12
CA GLU A 110 -11.65 -19.79 -19.85
C GLU A 110 -12.18 -20.56 -18.63
N HIS A 111 -13.26 -20.12 -18.03
CA HIS A 111 -13.87 -20.72 -16.84
C HIS A 111 -12.93 -20.79 -15.63
N MET A 112 -11.98 -19.87 -15.54
CA MET A 112 -11.02 -19.78 -14.42
C MET A 112 -11.67 -19.21 -13.16
N VAL A 113 -12.71 -18.39 -13.32
CA VAL A 113 -13.45 -17.78 -12.22
C VAL A 113 -14.96 -17.94 -12.45
N SER A 114 -15.69 -18.16 -11.38
CA SER A 114 -17.15 -18.21 -11.39
C SER A 114 -17.76 -16.85 -11.05
N ASP A 115 -19.05 -16.67 -11.30
CA ASP A 115 -19.75 -15.45 -10.87
C ASP A 115 -19.70 -15.28 -9.35
N SER A 116 -19.75 -16.39 -8.60
CA SER A 116 -19.60 -16.37 -7.14
C SER A 116 -18.21 -15.85 -6.73
N ASP A 117 -17.16 -16.23 -7.44
CA ASP A 117 -15.80 -15.72 -7.18
C ASP A 117 -15.73 -14.21 -7.43
N ILE A 118 -16.35 -13.73 -8.51
CA ILE A 118 -16.36 -12.32 -8.87
C ILE A 118 -17.10 -11.50 -7.81
N GLU A 119 -18.20 -11.99 -7.28
CA GLU A 119 -18.97 -11.31 -6.23
C GLU A 119 -18.16 -11.12 -4.94
N LYS A 120 -17.19 -11.99 -4.69
CA LYS A 120 -16.31 -11.91 -3.52
C LYS A 120 -15.07 -11.06 -3.73
N MET A 121 -14.81 -10.63 -4.97
CA MET A 121 -13.69 -9.74 -5.27
C MET A 121 -13.96 -8.34 -4.74
N ILE A 122 -12.90 -7.66 -4.34
CA ILE A 122 -13.00 -6.29 -3.82
C ILE A 122 -12.41 -5.34 -4.84
N THR A 123 -13.19 -4.34 -5.26
CA THR A 123 -12.69 -3.28 -6.12
C THR A 123 -11.68 -2.44 -5.33
N ILE A 124 -10.43 -2.42 -5.79
CA ILE A 124 -9.34 -1.73 -5.11
C ILE A 124 -8.82 -0.51 -5.87
N ASP A 125 -9.15 -0.38 -7.14
CA ASP A 125 -8.75 0.76 -7.96
C ASP A 125 -9.72 0.95 -9.11
N GLU A 126 -9.90 2.21 -9.49
CA GLU A 126 -10.67 2.60 -10.67
C GLU A 126 -10.03 3.86 -11.23
N TYR A 127 -9.64 3.81 -12.51
CA TYR A 127 -9.09 4.98 -13.17
C TYR A 127 -9.68 5.10 -14.58
N TYR A 128 -9.66 6.31 -15.13
CA TYR A 128 -10.27 6.62 -16.40
C TYR A 128 -9.21 6.93 -17.44
N VAL A 129 -9.41 6.38 -18.64
CA VAL A 129 -8.51 6.56 -19.76
C VAL A 129 -9.29 7.01 -21.00
N GLY A 130 -8.58 7.47 -22.01
CA GLY A 130 -9.17 7.95 -23.25
C GLY A 130 -9.25 9.48 -23.31
N ALA A 131 -9.55 10.02 -24.49
CA ALA A 131 -9.50 11.45 -24.78
C ALA A 131 -10.44 12.28 -23.88
N ASN A 132 -11.56 11.70 -23.43
CA ASN A 132 -12.55 12.36 -22.56
C ASN A 132 -12.74 11.63 -21.25
N GLU A 133 -11.78 10.80 -20.84
CA GLU A 133 -11.90 9.98 -19.63
C GLU A 133 -13.18 9.14 -19.60
N ASN A 134 -13.56 8.60 -20.76
CA ASN A 134 -14.81 7.87 -20.96
C ASN A 134 -14.68 6.35 -20.84
N VAL A 135 -13.49 5.84 -20.58
CA VAL A 135 -13.26 4.41 -20.35
C VAL A 135 -12.71 4.23 -18.95
N GLY A 136 -13.47 3.57 -18.10
CA GLY A 136 -13.05 3.20 -16.76
C GLY A 136 -12.32 1.86 -16.78
N ILE A 137 -11.17 1.79 -16.10
CA ILE A 137 -10.48 0.54 -15.86
C ILE A 137 -10.64 0.21 -14.39
N VAL A 138 -11.28 -0.91 -14.12
CA VAL A 138 -11.56 -1.36 -12.75
C VAL A 138 -10.64 -2.51 -12.40
N SER A 139 -10.00 -2.41 -11.25
CA SER A 139 -9.12 -3.45 -10.70
C SER A 139 -9.75 -4.04 -9.44
N MET A 140 -9.88 -5.36 -9.40
CA MET A 140 -10.47 -6.09 -8.28
C MET A 140 -9.47 -7.10 -7.73
N LEU A 141 -9.37 -7.16 -6.40
CA LEU A 141 -8.55 -8.15 -5.70
C LEU A 141 -9.40 -9.39 -5.41
N ASN A 142 -8.92 -10.56 -5.85
CA ASN A 142 -9.55 -11.83 -5.52
C ASN A 142 -8.92 -12.40 -4.25
N PRO A 143 -9.67 -12.50 -3.14
CA PRO A 143 -9.14 -13.03 -1.88
C PRO A 143 -8.72 -14.50 -1.98
N LYS A 144 -9.25 -15.24 -2.93
CA LYS A 144 -9.00 -16.68 -3.08
C LYS A 144 -7.61 -16.96 -3.64
N ASP A 145 -7.15 -16.20 -4.65
CA ASP A 145 -5.88 -16.43 -5.33
C ASP A 145 -4.90 -15.25 -5.22
N GLY A 146 -5.34 -14.13 -4.65
CA GLY A 146 -4.51 -12.92 -4.48
C GLY A 146 -4.24 -12.15 -5.76
N LYS A 147 -4.84 -12.52 -6.89
CA LYS A 147 -4.60 -11.86 -8.16
C LYS A 147 -5.51 -10.65 -8.37
N ILE A 148 -5.07 -9.75 -9.23
CA ILE A 148 -5.77 -8.53 -9.58
C ILE A 148 -6.48 -8.76 -10.91
N TYR A 149 -7.80 -8.74 -10.89
CA TYR A 149 -8.65 -8.93 -12.07
C TYR A 149 -9.09 -7.57 -12.59
N ARG A 150 -8.81 -7.30 -13.85
CA ARG A 150 -9.11 -6.02 -14.48
C ARG A 150 -10.12 -6.17 -15.62
N TYR A 151 -10.99 -5.18 -15.74
CA TYR A 151 -11.90 -5.06 -16.87
C TYR A 151 -12.11 -3.59 -17.24
N ALA A 152 -12.47 -3.36 -18.50
CA ALA A 152 -12.83 -2.03 -18.97
C ALA A 152 -14.34 -1.83 -18.84
N ASP A 153 -14.71 -0.71 -18.23
CA ASP A 153 -16.10 -0.29 -18.08
C ASP A 153 -16.33 0.92 -19.01
N PHE A 154 -17.16 0.70 -20.01
CA PHE A 154 -17.45 1.72 -21.03
C PHE A 154 -18.73 2.49 -20.72
#